data_6f45bf6d0502ccccbdb1591530e7b664
#
_entry.id   6f45bf6d0502ccccbdb1591530e7b664
#
_cell.length_a   1.000
_cell.length_b   1.000
_cell.length_c   1.000
_cell.angle_alpha   90.00
_cell.angle_beta   90.00
_cell.angle_gamma   90.00
#
_symmetry.space_group_name_H-M   'P 1'
#
loop_
_entity.id
_entity.type
_entity.pdbx_description
1 polymer ?
#
loop_
_entity_poly.entity_id
_entity_poly.type
_entity_poly.pdbx_seq_one_letter_code
_entity_poly.pdbx_strand_id
1 'polypeptide(L)'
;VSLAILIILLYNAVGCFFEYTDLREIGAEYTSVFFTRLLTGLSVRAVSFAALFIAAFLNLLFIRLNLRRAGIERGIIATKAMSALLCVLAALLMCTVIGSSLSERYLMFANPEWFGRCDPIFGKDIGYYIFMRPFLMSLTESAVGAWFIICCMTFVLYWVPGVVFGGRTLREVLEQRGVGRHIAVNVGILLILNCFTFVFRAEDILYRSFGELR
;
A
#
# COMPACT_ATOMS: atom_id res chain seq x y z
N VAL A 1 11.23 -10.87 -20.15
CA VAL A 1 10.88 -10.70 -18.70
C VAL A 1 12.11 -10.98 -17.84
N SER A 2 12.82 -12.11 -18.03
CA SER A 2 14.02 -12.48 -17.24
C SER A 2 15.15 -11.44 -17.32
N LEU A 3 15.43 -10.89 -18.50
CA LEU A 3 16.47 -9.87 -18.69
C LEU A 3 16.14 -8.56 -17.95
N ALA A 4 14.89 -8.10 -18.00
CA ALA A 4 14.46 -6.89 -17.29
C ALA A 4 14.57 -7.06 -15.77
N ILE A 5 14.19 -8.21 -15.23
CA ILE A 5 14.34 -8.54 -13.81
C ILE A 5 15.82 -8.54 -13.42
N LEU A 6 16.68 -9.14 -14.25
CA LEU A 6 18.12 -9.18 -14.00
C LEU A 6 18.73 -7.76 -13.97
N ILE A 7 18.34 -6.88 -14.91
CA ILE A 7 18.80 -5.49 -14.96
C ILE A 7 18.36 -4.74 -13.69
N ILE A 8 17.11 -4.93 -13.24
CA ILE A 8 16.61 -4.28 -12.01
C ILE A 8 17.38 -4.78 -10.78
N LEU A 9 17.65 -6.09 -10.69
CA LEU A 9 18.41 -6.65 -9.58
C LEU A 9 19.85 -6.13 -9.57
N LEU A 10 20.51 -6.08 -10.73
CA LEU A 10 21.85 -5.53 -10.86
C LEU A 10 21.89 -4.05 -10.48
N TYR A 11 20.93 -3.25 -10.93
CA TYR A 11 20.83 -1.84 -10.58
C TYR A 11 20.70 -1.63 -9.06
N ASN A 12 19.83 -2.41 -8.40
CA ASN A 12 19.69 -2.35 -6.95
C ASN A 12 20.94 -2.82 -6.22
N ALA A 13 21.60 -3.90 -6.69
CA ALA A 13 22.82 -4.40 -6.08
C ALA A 13 23.97 -3.38 -6.18
N VAL A 14 24.09 -2.71 -7.32
CA VAL A 14 25.08 -1.62 -7.54
C VAL A 14 24.77 -0.45 -6.61
N GLY A 15 23.51 -0.03 -6.49
CA GLY A 15 23.11 1.02 -5.55
C GLY A 15 23.47 0.70 -4.10
N CYS A 16 23.16 -0.52 -3.64
CA CYS A 16 23.53 -0.99 -2.31
C CYS A 16 25.06 -1.01 -2.10
N PHE A 17 25.82 -1.39 -3.13
CA PHE A 17 27.28 -1.41 -3.06
C PHE A 17 27.85 -0.01 -2.90
N PHE A 18 27.37 0.98 -3.66
CA PHE A 18 27.79 2.37 -3.52
C PHE A 18 27.42 2.93 -2.15
N GLU A 19 26.19 2.74 -1.68
CA GLU A 19 25.77 3.20 -0.35
C GLU A 19 26.63 2.59 0.76
N TYR A 20 26.99 1.30 0.66
CA TYR A 20 27.89 0.66 1.60
C TYR A 20 29.30 1.26 1.57
N THR A 21 29.86 1.49 0.37
CA THR A 21 31.20 2.03 0.23
C THR A 21 31.29 3.46 0.72
N ASP A 22 30.31 4.32 0.41
CA ASP A 22 30.24 5.70 0.86
C ASP A 22 30.21 5.79 2.39
N LEU A 23 29.37 4.97 3.06
CA LEU A 23 29.30 4.93 4.52
C LEU A 23 30.60 4.40 5.15
N ARG A 24 31.25 3.44 4.50
CA ARG A 24 32.54 2.88 4.97
C ARG A 24 33.68 3.89 4.82
N GLU A 25 33.67 4.75 3.81
CA GLU A 25 34.66 5.83 3.60
C GLU A 25 34.55 6.90 4.69
N ILE A 26 33.32 7.19 5.18
CA ILE A 26 33.11 8.13 6.28
C ILE A 26 33.69 7.58 7.60
N GLY A 27 33.55 6.27 7.86
CA GLY A 27 34.06 5.58 9.04
C GLY A 27 33.47 4.19 9.18
N ALA A 28 34.28 3.25 9.69
CA ALA A 28 33.87 1.85 9.83
C ALA A 28 32.63 1.66 10.74
N GLU A 29 32.43 2.55 11.71
CA GLU A 29 31.27 2.56 12.60
C GLU A 29 29.95 2.83 11.86
N TYR A 30 29.96 3.57 10.75
CA TYR A 30 28.76 3.88 9.97
C TYR A 30 28.24 2.71 9.13
N THR A 31 29.03 1.65 8.98
CA THR A 31 28.57 0.43 8.29
C THR A 31 27.38 -0.23 9.01
N SER A 32 27.28 -0.08 10.33
CA SER A 32 26.11 -0.53 11.11
C SER A 32 24.81 0.16 10.68
N VAL A 33 24.89 1.43 10.31
CA VAL A 33 23.75 2.22 9.82
C VAL A 33 23.23 1.64 8.49
N PHE A 34 24.16 1.27 7.58
CA PHE A 34 23.78 0.61 6.33
C PHE A 34 22.99 -0.68 6.57
N PHE A 35 23.50 -1.57 7.42
CA PHE A 35 22.81 -2.83 7.72
C PHE A 35 21.45 -2.59 8.40
N THR A 36 21.36 -1.63 9.31
CA THR A 36 20.09 -1.27 9.95
C THR A 36 19.07 -0.78 8.92
N ARG A 37 19.45 0.12 8.02
CA ARG A 37 18.59 0.62 6.93
C ARG A 37 18.17 -0.50 5.97
N LEU A 38 19.13 -1.34 5.58
CA LEU A 38 18.89 -2.48 4.69
C LEU A 38 17.90 -3.47 5.29
N LEU A 39 18.14 -3.93 6.53
CA LEU A 39 17.28 -4.90 7.21
C LEU A 39 15.90 -4.33 7.48
N THR A 40 15.82 -3.08 7.92
CA THR A 40 14.52 -2.39 8.11
C THR A 40 13.77 -2.27 6.79
N GLY A 41 14.45 -1.86 5.71
CA GLY A 41 13.86 -1.75 4.38
C GLY A 41 13.32 -3.09 3.87
N LEU A 42 14.08 -4.18 4.04
CA LEU A 42 13.64 -5.53 3.68
C LEU A 42 12.46 -5.99 4.53
N SER A 43 12.50 -5.76 5.85
CA SER A 43 11.42 -6.14 6.77
C SER A 43 10.12 -5.41 6.45
N VAL A 44 10.17 -4.09 6.25
CA VAL A 44 8.99 -3.28 5.89
C VAL A 44 8.41 -3.74 4.55
N ARG A 45 9.26 -4.00 3.55
CA ARG A 45 8.80 -4.52 2.24
C ARG A 45 8.18 -5.91 2.37
N ALA A 46 8.78 -6.81 3.16
CA ALA A 46 8.25 -8.15 3.37
C ALA A 46 6.87 -8.13 4.07
N VAL A 47 6.72 -7.32 5.12
CA VAL A 47 5.44 -7.14 5.82
C VAL A 47 4.39 -6.51 4.89
N SER A 48 4.76 -5.47 4.15
CA SER A 48 3.87 -4.83 3.17
C SER A 48 3.44 -5.80 2.08
N PHE A 49 4.38 -6.59 1.54
CA PHE A 49 4.07 -7.63 0.55
C PHE A 49 3.08 -8.65 1.11
N ALA A 50 3.34 -9.18 2.32
CA ALA A 50 2.46 -10.17 2.93
C ALA A 50 1.04 -9.63 3.15
N ALA A 51 0.92 -8.41 3.68
CA ALA A 51 -0.37 -7.77 3.92
C ALA A 51 -1.15 -7.54 2.60
N LEU A 52 -0.48 -6.99 1.59
CA LEU A 52 -1.08 -6.72 0.27
C LEU A 52 -1.45 -8.02 -0.46
N PHE A 53 -0.58 -9.04 -0.39
CA PHE A 53 -0.87 -10.35 -0.97
C PHE A 53 -2.10 -10.98 -0.35
N ILE A 54 -2.20 -10.99 0.99
CA ILE A 54 -3.35 -11.54 1.70
C ILE A 54 -4.63 -10.79 1.31
N ALA A 55 -4.60 -9.45 1.32
CA ALA A 55 -5.74 -8.62 0.96
C ALA A 55 -6.20 -8.88 -0.49
N ALA A 56 -5.28 -8.87 -1.44
CA ALA A 56 -5.57 -9.13 -2.85
C ALA A 56 -6.06 -10.56 -3.08
N PHE A 57 -5.45 -11.54 -2.41
CA PHE A 57 -5.84 -12.95 -2.51
C PHE A 57 -7.24 -13.21 -1.97
N LEU A 58 -7.56 -12.69 -0.79
CA LEU A 58 -8.91 -12.78 -0.21
C LEU A 58 -9.94 -12.11 -1.11
N ASN A 59 -9.66 -10.90 -1.58
CA ASN A 59 -10.52 -10.18 -2.52
C ASN A 59 -10.79 -11.02 -3.79
N LEU A 60 -9.75 -11.63 -4.36
CA LEU A 60 -9.88 -12.46 -5.54
C LEU A 60 -10.66 -13.77 -5.29
N LEU A 61 -10.50 -14.37 -4.10
CA LEU A 61 -11.34 -15.53 -3.69
C LEU A 61 -12.82 -15.16 -3.66
N PHE A 62 -13.17 -14.01 -3.07
CA PHE A 62 -14.57 -13.53 -3.06
C PHE A 62 -15.09 -13.24 -4.47
N ILE A 63 -14.30 -12.65 -5.35
CA ILE A 63 -14.66 -12.44 -6.75
C ILE A 63 -14.97 -13.78 -7.42
N ARG A 64 -14.09 -14.77 -7.28
CA ARG A 64 -14.29 -16.11 -7.87
C ARG A 64 -15.56 -16.80 -7.34
N LEU A 65 -15.79 -16.75 -6.04
CA LEU A 65 -16.98 -17.33 -5.43
C LEU A 65 -18.26 -16.69 -5.97
N ASN A 66 -18.28 -15.37 -6.09
CA ASN A 66 -19.43 -14.63 -6.60
C ASN A 66 -19.66 -14.89 -8.09
N LEU A 67 -18.61 -14.93 -8.92
CA LEU A 67 -18.71 -15.23 -10.35
C LEU A 67 -19.22 -16.67 -10.59
N ARG A 68 -18.77 -17.64 -9.79
CA ARG A 68 -19.28 -19.02 -9.85
C ARG A 68 -20.76 -19.10 -9.49
N ARG A 69 -21.17 -18.42 -8.40
CA ARG A 69 -22.59 -18.34 -8.00
C ARG A 69 -23.46 -17.66 -9.06
N ALA A 70 -22.87 -16.79 -9.84
CA ALA A 70 -23.53 -16.09 -10.95
C ALA A 70 -23.55 -16.90 -12.26
N GLY A 71 -22.91 -18.08 -12.30
CA GLY A 71 -22.79 -18.89 -13.54
C GLY A 71 -21.85 -18.29 -14.57
N ILE A 72 -20.92 -17.39 -14.16
CA ILE A 72 -19.97 -16.72 -15.04
C ILE A 72 -18.58 -17.33 -14.76
N GLU A 73 -18.25 -18.42 -15.41
CA GLU A 73 -16.96 -19.10 -15.19
C GLU A 73 -15.89 -18.79 -16.25
N ARG A 74 -16.26 -18.04 -17.29
CA ARG A 74 -15.37 -17.77 -18.43
C ARG A 74 -14.43 -16.60 -18.11
N GLY A 75 -13.12 -16.80 -18.34
CA GLY A 75 -12.10 -15.76 -18.27
C GLY A 75 -10.83 -16.13 -17.50
N ILE A 76 -9.92 -15.18 -17.36
CA ILE A 76 -8.58 -15.31 -16.73
C ILE A 76 -8.66 -15.84 -15.29
N ILE A 77 -9.76 -15.61 -14.59
CA ILE A 77 -9.95 -15.98 -13.17
C ILE A 77 -10.31 -17.46 -13.01
N ALA A 78 -10.65 -18.16 -14.09
CA ALA A 78 -11.07 -19.56 -14.03
C ALA A 78 -9.97 -20.50 -13.52
N THR A 79 -8.69 -20.17 -13.71
CA THR A 79 -7.58 -20.99 -13.24
C THR A 79 -7.01 -20.48 -11.90
N LYS A 80 -6.82 -21.40 -10.93
CA LYS A 80 -6.24 -21.05 -9.62
C LYS A 80 -4.83 -20.45 -9.76
N ALA A 81 -4.00 -20.98 -10.65
CA ALA A 81 -2.64 -20.52 -10.90
C ALA A 81 -2.60 -19.07 -11.41
N MET A 82 -3.46 -18.73 -12.37
CA MET A 82 -3.55 -17.38 -12.94
C MET A 82 -3.96 -16.36 -11.85
N SER A 83 -4.90 -16.74 -11.00
CA SER A 83 -5.34 -15.87 -9.89
C SER A 83 -4.24 -15.61 -8.88
N ALA A 84 -3.48 -16.66 -8.52
CA ALA A 84 -2.35 -16.52 -7.60
C ALA A 84 -1.24 -15.65 -8.22
N LEU A 85 -0.92 -15.85 -9.49
CA LEU A 85 0.08 -15.05 -10.21
C LEU A 85 -0.30 -13.56 -10.22
N LEU A 86 -1.56 -13.23 -10.51
CA LEU A 86 -2.03 -11.84 -10.48
C LEU A 86 -1.89 -11.21 -9.09
N CYS A 87 -2.22 -11.95 -8.02
CA CYS A 87 -2.04 -11.46 -6.65
C CYS A 87 -0.57 -11.22 -6.31
N VAL A 88 0.32 -12.14 -6.70
CA VAL A 88 1.76 -11.99 -6.47
C VAL A 88 2.30 -10.77 -7.20
N LEU A 89 1.97 -10.61 -8.49
CA LEU A 89 2.43 -9.48 -9.30
C LEU A 89 1.91 -8.14 -8.74
N ALA A 90 0.62 -8.07 -8.39
CA ALA A 90 0.04 -6.87 -7.79
C ALA A 90 0.71 -6.52 -6.46
N ALA A 91 0.91 -7.51 -5.57
CA ALA A 91 1.57 -7.31 -4.29
C ALA A 91 3.04 -6.89 -4.44
N LEU A 92 3.78 -7.46 -5.40
CA LEU A 92 5.16 -7.08 -5.70
C LEU A 92 5.26 -5.63 -6.19
N LEU A 93 4.41 -5.23 -7.14
CA LEU A 93 4.40 -3.86 -7.64
C LEU A 93 4.06 -2.85 -6.55
N MET A 94 3.06 -3.16 -5.74
CA MET A 94 2.67 -2.27 -4.64
C MET A 94 3.74 -2.17 -3.56
N CYS A 95 4.35 -3.28 -3.14
CA CYS A 95 5.33 -3.26 -2.05
C CYS A 95 6.63 -2.54 -2.43
N THR A 96 7.01 -2.51 -3.71
CA THR A 96 8.18 -1.74 -4.16
C THR A 96 7.94 -0.24 -4.03
N VAL A 97 6.74 0.24 -4.38
CA VAL A 97 6.38 1.65 -4.29
C VAL A 97 6.21 2.10 -2.83
N ILE A 98 5.50 1.30 -2.04
CA ILE A 98 5.19 1.61 -0.64
C ILE A 98 6.42 1.46 0.25
N GLY A 99 7.21 0.41 0.04
CA GLY A 99 8.31 0.03 0.94
C GLY A 99 9.43 1.07 1.01
N SER A 100 9.72 1.80 -0.06
CA SER A 100 10.76 2.83 -0.07
C SER A 100 10.41 4.03 0.81
N SER A 101 9.16 4.51 0.75
CA SER A 101 8.72 5.67 1.53
C SER A 101 8.47 5.34 3.01
N LEU A 102 8.04 4.11 3.31
CA LEU A 102 7.73 3.67 4.67
C LEU A 102 8.96 3.31 5.49
N SER A 103 10.01 2.75 4.87
CA SER A 103 11.17 2.24 5.61
C SER A 103 11.94 3.33 6.36
N GLU A 104 12.17 4.48 5.74
CA GLU A 104 12.85 5.61 6.38
C GLU A 104 12.02 6.22 7.50
N ARG A 105 10.71 6.41 7.25
CA ARG A 105 9.79 6.96 8.25
C ARG A 105 9.57 5.99 9.42
N TYR A 106 9.66 4.68 9.17
CA TYR A 106 9.60 3.66 10.22
C TYR A 106 10.79 3.76 11.20
N LEU A 107 12.00 4.02 10.72
CA LEU A 107 13.16 4.21 11.60
C LEU A 107 12.98 5.39 12.56
N MET A 108 12.41 6.49 12.09
CA MET A 108 12.07 7.63 12.95
C MET A 108 10.95 7.27 13.93
N PHE A 109 9.92 6.58 13.47
CA PHE A 109 8.80 6.13 14.30
C PHE A 109 9.23 5.17 15.40
N ALA A 110 10.17 4.26 15.13
CA ALA A 110 10.68 3.27 16.08
C ALA A 110 11.59 3.86 17.17
N ASN A 111 12.13 5.06 16.94
CA ASN A 111 13.03 5.74 17.86
C ASN A 111 12.54 7.19 18.12
N PRO A 112 11.36 7.37 18.74
CA PRO A 112 10.83 8.70 19.00
C PRO A 112 11.54 9.37 20.17
N GLU A 113 11.76 10.67 20.05
CA GLU A 113 12.18 11.51 21.17
C GLU A 113 11.00 12.44 21.57
N TRP A 114 10.85 12.63 22.88
CA TRP A 114 9.82 13.46 23.47
C TRP A 114 10.43 14.77 23.97
N PHE A 115 9.84 15.89 23.54
CA PHE A 115 10.35 17.22 23.88
C PHE A 115 9.71 17.82 25.15
N GLY A 116 8.65 17.18 25.67
CA GLY A 116 7.91 17.69 26.83
C GLY A 116 7.15 19.00 26.56
N ARG A 117 6.99 19.35 25.30
CA ARG A 117 6.24 20.52 24.84
C ARG A 117 5.09 20.09 23.95
N CYS A 118 3.87 20.41 24.38
CA CYS A 118 2.67 20.08 23.63
C CYS A 118 2.19 21.29 22.81
N ASP A 119 1.61 20.98 21.63
CA ASP A 119 0.95 22.01 20.83
C ASP A 119 -0.35 22.50 21.54
N PRO A 120 -0.73 23.77 21.36
CA PRO A 120 -1.86 24.35 22.06
C PRO A 120 -3.22 23.94 21.49
N ILE A 121 -3.29 23.34 20.28
CA ILE A 121 -4.55 23.04 19.59
C ILE A 121 -4.95 21.59 19.87
N PHE A 122 -4.05 20.63 19.63
CA PHE A 122 -4.32 19.19 19.76
C PHE A 122 -3.72 18.58 21.03
N GLY A 123 -2.90 19.33 21.78
CA GLY A 123 -2.27 18.88 23.01
C GLY A 123 -1.25 17.76 22.85
N LYS A 124 -0.75 17.54 21.62
CA LYS A 124 0.25 16.50 21.31
C LYS A 124 1.67 17.04 21.46
N ASP A 125 2.58 16.19 21.96
CA ASP A 125 4.00 16.55 22.05
C ASP A 125 4.59 16.81 20.66
N ILE A 126 5.55 17.74 20.57
CA ILE A 126 6.25 18.06 19.33
C ILE A 126 6.91 16.81 18.73
N GLY A 127 7.41 15.89 19.56
CA GLY A 127 7.99 14.62 19.12
C GLY A 127 7.01 13.75 18.33
N TYR A 128 5.70 13.79 18.65
CA TYR A 128 4.69 13.12 17.85
C TYR A 128 4.70 13.60 16.39
N TYR A 129 4.74 14.92 16.18
CA TYR A 129 4.69 15.52 14.84
C TYR A 129 5.94 15.23 14.01
N ILE A 130 7.11 15.13 14.67
CA ILE A 130 8.39 14.88 14.00
C ILE A 130 8.60 13.39 13.71
N PHE A 131 8.35 12.52 14.68
CA PHE A 131 8.74 11.10 14.61
C PHE A 131 7.58 10.18 14.25
N MET A 132 6.41 10.37 14.86
CA MET A 132 5.31 9.42 14.72
C MET A 132 4.36 9.74 13.56
N ARG A 133 3.92 11.00 13.48
CA ARG A 133 2.94 11.45 12.48
C ARG A 133 3.34 11.17 11.03
N PRO A 134 4.60 11.42 10.58
CA PRO A 134 5.00 11.18 9.19
C PRO A 134 4.87 9.71 8.77
N PHE A 135 5.17 8.78 9.68
CA PHE A 135 5.01 7.36 9.44
C PHE A 135 3.53 6.97 9.35
N LEU A 136 2.71 7.36 10.34
CA LEU A 136 1.29 7.04 10.39
C LEU A 136 0.52 7.61 9.19
N MET A 137 0.84 8.83 8.78
CA MET A 137 0.27 9.47 7.60
C MET A 137 0.64 8.69 6.33
N SER A 138 1.93 8.38 6.15
CA SER A 138 2.40 7.61 4.99
C SER A 138 1.82 6.20 4.94
N LEU A 139 1.69 5.54 6.09
CA LEU A 139 1.05 4.23 6.20
C LEU A 139 -0.42 4.30 5.76
N THR A 140 -1.15 5.32 6.22
CA THR A 140 -2.56 5.52 5.89
C THR A 140 -2.74 5.85 4.40
N GLU A 141 -1.94 6.76 3.85
CA GLU A 141 -1.97 7.10 2.42
C GLU A 141 -1.63 5.89 1.53
N SER A 142 -0.65 5.09 1.95
CA SER A 142 -0.28 3.85 1.26
C SER A 142 -1.42 2.83 1.30
N ALA A 143 -2.10 2.69 2.44
CA ALA A 143 -3.26 1.81 2.59
C ALA A 143 -4.43 2.26 1.71
N VAL A 144 -4.72 3.56 1.66
CA VAL A 144 -5.75 4.14 0.77
C VAL A 144 -5.43 3.86 -0.70
N GLY A 145 -4.19 4.15 -1.13
CA GLY A 145 -3.76 3.91 -2.50
C GLY A 145 -3.85 2.43 -2.90
N ALA A 146 -3.37 1.54 -2.03
CA ALA A 146 -3.44 0.10 -2.24
C ALA A 146 -4.89 -0.40 -2.32
N TRP A 147 -5.75 0.05 -1.40
CA TRP A 147 -7.15 -0.34 -1.41
C TRP A 147 -7.93 0.22 -2.60
N PHE A 148 -7.57 1.43 -3.06
CA PHE A 148 -8.13 1.99 -4.29
C PHE A 148 -7.82 1.10 -5.50
N ILE A 149 -6.59 0.60 -5.62
CA ILE A 149 -6.21 -0.34 -6.69
C ILE A 149 -6.99 -1.65 -6.57
N ILE A 150 -7.19 -2.18 -5.36
CA ILE A 150 -8.03 -3.37 -5.11
C ILE A 150 -9.48 -3.11 -5.56
N CYS A 151 -10.05 -1.94 -5.29
CA CYS A 151 -11.37 -1.56 -5.77
C CYS A 151 -11.45 -1.52 -7.30
N CYS A 152 -10.48 -0.91 -7.96
CA CYS A 152 -10.40 -0.86 -9.41
C CYS A 152 -10.29 -2.27 -10.02
N MET A 153 -9.41 -3.11 -9.45
CA MET A 153 -9.28 -4.51 -9.87
C MET A 153 -10.59 -5.27 -9.68
N THR A 154 -11.26 -5.09 -8.55
CA THR A 154 -12.56 -5.73 -8.27
C THR A 154 -13.59 -5.37 -9.30
N PHE A 155 -13.69 -4.08 -9.65
CA PHE A 155 -14.62 -3.60 -10.67
C PHE A 155 -14.30 -4.24 -12.03
N VAL A 156 -13.06 -4.19 -12.49
CA VAL A 156 -12.62 -4.75 -13.77
C VAL A 156 -12.88 -6.26 -13.84
N LEU A 157 -12.59 -6.98 -12.75
CA LEU A 157 -12.73 -8.43 -12.70
C LEU A 157 -14.19 -8.91 -12.61
N TYR A 158 -15.14 -8.04 -12.27
CA TYR A 158 -16.55 -8.32 -12.43
C TYR A 158 -17.08 -7.85 -13.80
N TRP A 159 -16.61 -6.70 -14.28
CA TRP A 159 -17.06 -6.11 -15.53
C TRP A 159 -16.65 -6.94 -16.75
N VAL A 160 -15.38 -7.33 -16.85
CA VAL A 160 -14.88 -8.06 -18.02
C VAL A 160 -15.57 -9.42 -18.20
N PRO A 161 -15.65 -10.32 -17.21
CA PRO A 161 -16.34 -11.59 -17.37
C PRO A 161 -17.87 -11.44 -17.55
N GLY A 162 -18.48 -10.48 -16.86
CA GLY A 162 -19.92 -10.32 -16.89
C GLY A 162 -20.46 -9.63 -18.14
N VAL A 163 -19.82 -8.53 -18.53
CA VAL A 163 -20.30 -7.69 -19.64
C VAL A 163 -19.65 -8.12 -20.95
N VAL A 164 -18.31 -8.18 -21.01
CA VAL A 164 -17.59 -8.42 -22.28
C VAL A 164 -17.76 -9.86 -22.76
N PHE A 165 -17.63 -10.85 -21.87
CA PHE A 165 -17.75 -12.26 -22.24
C PHE A 165 -19.12 -12.87 -21.96
N GLY A 166 -19.87 -12.30 -21.01
CA GLY A 166 -21.18 -12.82 -20.60
C GLY A 166 -22.37 -12.19 -21.32
N GLY A 167 -22.14 -11.11 -22.08
CA GLY A 167 -23.20 -10.39 -22.80
C GLY A 167 -24.27 -9.76 -21.90
N ARG A 168 -23.98 -9.60 -20.61
CA ARG A 168 -24.87 -8.98 -19.62
C ARG A 168 -24.66 -7.49 -19.57
N THR A 169 -25.69 -6.75 -19.18
CA THR A 169 -25.52 -5.32 -18.89
C THR A 169 -24.78 -5.14 -17.56
N LEU A 170 -24.08 -4.01 -17.40
CA LEU A 170 -23.40 -3.67 -16.13
C LEU A 170 -24.38 -3.71 -14.95
N ARG A 171 -25.61 -3.24 -15.18
CA ARG A 171 -26.67 -3.24 -14.17
C ARG A 171 -27.00 -4.66 -13.69
N GLU A 172 -27.21 -5.59 -14.62
CA GLU A 172 -27.49 -6.99 -14.28
C GLU A 172 -26.36 -7.67 -13.49
N VAL A 173 -25.09 -7.30 -13.77
CA VAL A 173 -23.94 -7.80 -13.01
C VAL A 173 -23.92 -7.22 -11.60
N LEU A 174 -24.21 -5.92 -11.43
CA LEU A 174 -24.20 -5.25 -10.13
C LEU A 174 -25.41 -5.63 -9.25
N GLU A 175 -26.57 -5.91 -9.83
CA GLU A 175 -27.78 -6.33 -9.12
C GLU A 175 -27.67 -7.74 -8.51
N GLN A 176 -26.66 -8.52 -8.91
CA GLN A 176 -26.37 -9.79 -8.25
C GLN A 176 -25.94 -9.55 -6.80
N ARG A 177 -26.69 -10.07 -5.84
CA ARG A 177 -26.51 -9.82 -4.39
C ARG A 177 -25.05 -10.00 -3.92
N GLY A 178 -24.34 -11.01 -4.42
CA GLY A 178 -22.97 -11.27 -4.05
C GLY A 178 -21.99 -10.21 -4.59
N VAL A 179 -22.17 -9.78 -5.84
CA VAL A 179 -21.32 -8.80 -6.53
C VAL A 179 -21.51 -7.42 -5.92
N GLY A 180 -22.74 -6.93 -5.88
CA GLY A 180 -23.05 -5.60 -5.35
C GLY A 180 -22.61 -5.44 -3.91
N ARG A 181 -22.85 -6.46 -3.05
CA ARG A 181 -22.40 -6.44 -1.64
C ARG A 181 -20.86 -6.40 -1.53
N HIS A 182 -20.15 -7.17 -2.35
CA HIS A 182 -18.68 -7.19 -2.32
C HIS A 182 -18.08 -5.85 -2.74
N ILE A 183 -18.61 -5.24 -3.80
CA ILE A 183 -18.20 -3.89 -4.24
C ILE A 183 -18.51 -2.86 -3.15
N ALA A 184 -19.70 -2.90 -2.56
CA ALA A 184 -20.09 -1.98 -1.49
C ALA A 184 -19.18 -2.09 -0.27
N VAL A 185 -18.79 -3.31 0.14
CA VAL A 185 -17.82 -3.53 1.23
C VAL A 185 -16.46 -2.95 0.89
N ASN A 186 -15.93 -3.19 -0.32
CA ASN A 186 -14.64 -2.64 -0.73
C ASN A 186 -14.66 -1.11 -0.75
N VAL A 187 -15.71 -0.50 -1.29
CA VAL A 187 -15.88 0.96 -1.28
C VAL A 187 -16.03 1.47 0.16
N GLY A 188 -16.77 0.79 1.01
CA GLY A 188 -16.92 1.15 2.42
C GLY A 188 -15.58 1.16 3.16
N ILE A 189 -14.74 0.14 2.96
CA ILE A 189 -13.38 0.11 3.54
C ILE A 189 -12.53 1.27 3.00
N LEU A 190 -12.59 1.55 1.70
CA LEU A 190 -11.89 2.69 1.10
C LEU A 190 -12.31 4.03 1.75
N LEU A 191 -13.61 4.23 1.98
CA LEU A 191 -14.11 5.43 2.62
C LEU A 191 -13.64 5.53 4.08
N ILE A 192 -13.66 4.43 4.84
CA ILE A 192 -13.17 4.39 6.22
C ILE A 192 -11.66 4.73 6.25
N LEU A 193 -10.85 4.15 5.36
CA LEU A 193 -9.43 4.47 5.27
C LEU A 193 -9.21 5.95 4.93
N ASN A 194 -10.02 6.53 4.04
CA ASN A 194 -9.96 7.97 3.74
C ASN A 194 -10.31 8.84 4.95
N CYS A 195 -11.22 8.42 5.82
CA CYS A 195 -11.52 9.18 7.04
C CYS A 195 -10.28 9.38 7.92
N PHE A 196 -9.40 8.38 8.00
CA PHE A 196 -8.15 8.54 8.75
C PHE A 196 -7.20 9.59 8.13
N THR A 197 -7.19 9.76 6.80
CA THR A 197 -6.37 10.81 6.18
C THR A 197 -6.83 12.20 6.56
N PHE A 198 -8.13 12.42 6.80
CA PHE A 198 -8.65 13.72 7.23
C PHE A 198 -8.19 14.08 8.64
N VAL A 199 -7.97 13.11 9.53
CA VAL A 199 -7.41 13.36 10.87
C VAL A 199 -6.03 14.01 10.74
N PHE A 200 -5.15 13.45 9.90
CA PHE A 200 -3.81 13.99 9.68
C PHE A 200 -3.86 15.35 8.95
N ARG A 201 -4.79 15.54 8.02
CA ARG A 201 -4.99 16.83 7.32
C ARG A 201 -5.50 17.92 8.27
N ALA A 202 -6.32 17.56 9.26
CA ALA A 202 -6.74 18.51 10.27
C ALA A 202 -5.54 19.03 11.09
N GLU A 203 -4.55 18.19 11.37
CA GLU A 203 -3.32 18.56 12.04
C GLU A 203 -2.43 19.50 11.21
N ASP A 204 -2.59 19.53 9.87
CA ASP A 204 -1.85 20.43 8.99
C ASP A 204 -2.19 21.92 9.24
N ILE A 205 -3.27 22.20 9.94
CA ILE A 205 -3.63 23.57 10.36
C ILE A 205 -2.51 24.21 11.18
N LEU A 206 -1.76 23.40 11.96
CA LEU A 206 -0.62 23.89 12.74
C LEU A 206 0.52 24.45 11.88
N TYR A 207 0.63 23.99 10.63
CA TYR A 207 1.70 24.36 9.72
C TYR A 207 1.32 25.47 8.74
N ARG A 208 0.02 25.85 8.70
CA ARG A 208 -0.43 26.93 7.83
C ARG A 208 0.01 28.29 8.42
N SER A 209 0.75 29.04 7.63
CA SER A 209 1.11 30.41 7.99
C SER A 209 -0.16 31.28 8.00
N PHE A 210 -0.28 32.20 8.96
CA PHE A 210 -1.41 33.13 9.05
C PHE A 210 -1.63 34.00 7.80
N GLY A 211 -0.68 34.02 6.86
CA GLY A 211 -0.76 34.77 5.60
C GLY A 211 -1.64 34.14 4.51
N GLU A 212 -1.96 32.84 4.62
CA GLU A 212 -2.81 32.14 3.65
C GLU A 212 -4.31 32.20 3.98
N LEU A 213 -4.67 32.83 5.10
CA LEU A 213 -6.05 32.99 5.58
C LEU A 213 -6.67 34.36 5.18
N ARG A 214 -6.16 35.00 4.13
CA ARG A 214 -6.74 36.22 3.56
C ARG A 214 -7.50 35.96 2.28
#